data_53e7945e6bb76061a0211d37699efc1e
#
_entry.id   53e7945e6bb76061a0211d37699efc1e
#
_cell.length_a   1.000
_cell.length_b   1.000
_cell.length_c   1.000
_cell.angle_alpha   90.00
_cell.angle_beta   90.00
_cell.angle_gamma   90.00
#
_symmetry.space_group_name_H-M   'P 1'
#
loop_
_entity.id
_entity.type
_entity.pdbx_description
1 polymer ?
#
loop_
_entity_poly.entity_id
_entity_poly.type
_entity_poly.pdbx_seq_one_letter_code
_entity_poly.pdbx_strand_id
1 'polypeptide(L)'
;MVMVVVTDLLVGVLIGVVLKVSLHLANGVPIRSLFKPYLEVEDVLDNTSLIRARDSAVFSNWIPFRRQIEQVGLVQKRNLIIDLSGVQLVDDSVLGKLEEMREAFELEGLGFDVRGLDSLIPMSDSVLSTRKRTLGQMKRLTIMAPSAVAEHLIEEFFERGVTGYTITECKGGGRESANGPLLQRARCVRLEVLVPTTKAAALIEFLRSEVLPEFMATIC
;
A
#
# COMPACT_ATOMS: atom_id res chain seq x y z
N MET A 1 42.12 -18.73 23.91
CA MET A 1 40.85 -18.15 24.36
C MET A 1 40.33 -17.02 23.43
N VAL A 2 41.19 -16.07 23.03
CA VAL A 2 40.79 -14.97 22.11
C VAL A 2 40.32 -15.50 20.74
N MET A 3 40.90 -16.56 20.21
CA MET A 3 40.57 -17.12 18.90
C MET A 3 39.14 -17.76 18.86
N VAL A 4 38.69 -18.34 19.95
CA VAL A 4 37.34 -18.93 20.06
C VAL A 4 36.24 -17.83 20.06
N VAL A 5 36.48 -16.73 20.76
CA VAL A 5 35.51 -15.59 20.80
C VAL A 5 35.38 -14.94 19.44
N VAL A 6 36.46 -14.80 18.68
CA VAL A 6 36.45 -14.21 17.33
C VAL A 6 35.75 -15.12 16.32
N THR A 7 35.97 -16.45 16.40
CA THR A 7 35.29 -17.42 15.52
C THR A 7 33.78 -17.47 15.82
N ASP A 8 33.41 -17.49 17.09
CA ASP A 8 31.99 -17.46 17.48
C ASP A 8 31.30 -16.18 17.07
N LEU A 9 31.98 -15.03 17.16
CA LEU A 9 31.44 -13.74 16.70
C LEU A 9 31.24 -13.75 15.18
N LEU A 10 32.22 -14.21 14.40
CA LEU A 10 32.10 -14.27 12.93
C LEU A 10 31.00 -15.23 12.48
N VAL A 11 30.87 -16.37 13.13
CA VAL A 11 29.81 -17.34 12.87
C VAL A 11 28.45 -16.72 13.20
N GLY A 12 28.32 -16.04 14.33
CA GLY A 12 27.10 -15.35 14.73
C GLY A 12 26.68 -14.27 13.72
N VAL A 13 27.64 -13.46 13.27
CA VAL A 13 27.37 -12.42 12.24
C VAL A 13 26.95 -13.07 10.92
N LEU A 14 27.64 -14.15 10.49
CA LEU A 14 27.29 -14.85 9.25
C LEU A 14 25.88 -15.43 9.31
N ILE A 15 25.51 -16.07 10.41
CA ILE A 15 24.16 -16.59 10.64
C ILE A 15 23.14 -15.45 10.59
N GLY A 16 23.42 -14.33 11.23
CA GLY A 16 22.54 -13.15 11.21
C GLY A 16 22.32 -12.60 9.80
N VAL A 17 23.38 -12.51 8.99
CA VAL A 17 23.28 -12.08 7.58
C VAL A 17 22.45 -13.06 6.76
N VAL A 18 22.72 -14.36 6.87
CA VAL A 18 21.97 -15.40 6.15
C VAL A 18 20.49 -15.36 6.54
N LEU A 19 20.19 -15.23 7.83
CA LEU A 19 18.81 -15.13 8.31
C LEU A 19 18.11 -13.89 7.75
N LYS A 20 18.76 -12.72 7.77
CA LYS A 20 18.20 -11.48 7.23
C LYS A 20 17.92 -11.59 5.73
N VAL A 21 18.87 -12.14 4.95
CA VAL A 21 18.67 -12.38 3.52
C VAL A 21 17.52 -13.34 3.27
N SER A 22 17.45 -14.44 4.02
CA SER A 22 16.35 -15.41 3.92
C SER A 22 14.99 -14.80 4.22
N LEU A 23 14.90 -13.95 5.23
CA LEU A 23 13.66 -13.21 5.55
C LEU A 23 13.25 -12.25 4.42
N HIS A 24 14.20 -11.56 3.80
CA HIS A 24 13.90 -10.69 2.66
C HIS A 24 13.36 -11.49 1.46
N LEU A 25 13.98 -12.63 1.16
CA LEU A 25 13.53 -13.54 0.09
C LEU A 25 12.12 -14.10 0.37
N ALA A 26 11.87 -14.53 1.61
CA ALA A 26 10.55 -15.00 2.03
C ALA A 26 9.46 -13.89 1.92
N ASN A 27 9.88 -12.62 1.98
CA ASN A 27 9.03 -11.47 1.77
C ASN A 27 8.87 -11.07 0.29
N GLY A 28 9.35 -11.88 -0.66
CA GLY A 28 9.18 -11.67 -2.10
C GLY A 28 10.15 -10.66 -2.71
N VAL A 29 11.23 -10.29 -2.00
CA VAL A 29 12.26 -9.39 -2.50
C VAL A 29 13.21 -10.15 -3.44
N PRO A 30 13.37 -9.75 -4.72
CA PRO A 30 14.32 -10.38 -5.62
C PRO A 30 15.77 -10.23 -5.14
N ILE A 31 16.58 -11.29 -5.26
CA ILE A 31 18.00 -11.27 -4.82
C ILE A 31 18.76 -10.10 -5.45
N ARG A 32 18.48 -9.78 -6.70
CA ARG A 32 19.15 -8.66 -7.40
C ARG A 32 18.87 -7.32 -6.75
N SER A 33 17.65 -7.09 -6.27
CA SER A 33 17.25 -5.82 -5.66
C SER A 33 17.83 -5.62 -4.26
N LEU A 34 18.30 -6.69 -3.60
CA LEU A 34 18.99 -6.60 -2.32
C LEU A 34 20.32 -5.82 -2.41
N PHE A 35 20.99 -5.87 -3.56
CA PHE A 35 22.30 -5.25 -3.74
C PHE A 35 22.29 -4.07 -4.71
N LYS A 36 21.31 -4.01 -5.61
CA LYS A 36 21.19 -2.94 -6.59
C LYS A 36 19.73 -2.47 -6.63
N PRO A 37 19.44 -1.23 -6.21
CA PRO A 37 18.09 -0.68 -6.31
C PRO A 37 17.74 -0.51 -7.78
N TYR A 38 16.48 -0.76 -8.11
CA TYR A 38 15.94 -0.42 -9.42
C TYR A 38 15.36 1.00 -9.32
N LEU A 39 16.04 1.95 -9.95
CA LEU A 39 15.70 3.38 -9.88
C LEU A 39 15.50 3.92 -11.29
N GLU A 40 14.38 4.59 -11.51
CA GLU A 40 14.10 5.36 -12.71
C GLU A 40 14.07 6.84 -12.32
N VAL A 41 14.83 7.66 -13.04
CA VAL A 41 14.87 9.11 -12.83
C VAL A 41 14.11 9.78 -13.95
N GLU A 42 13.18 10.64 -13.60
CA GLU A 42 12.36 11.42 -14.52
C GLU A 42 12.43 12.90 -14.10
N ASP A 43 12.67 13.77 -15.05
CA ASP A 43 12.60 15.19 -14.82
C ASP A 43 11.16 15.68 -14.89
N VAL A 44 10.72 16.30 -13.82
CA VAL A 44 9.41 16.95 -13.70
C VAL A 44 9.61 18.47 -13.87
N LEU A 45 8.53 19.19 -14.13
CA LEU A 45 8.58 20.67 -14.27
C LEU A 45 9.15 21.35 -13.01
N ASP A 46 9.66 22.59 -13.17
CA ASP A 46 10.08 23.50 -12.10
C ASP A 46 11.26 23.03 -11.23
N ASN A 47 12.38 22.62 -11.88
CA ASN A 47 13.60 22.22 -11.18
C ASN A 47 13.39 21.05 -10.18
N THR A 48 12.45 20.17 -10.49
CA THR A 48 12.13 19.01 -9.67
C THR A 48 12.39 17.72 -10.44
N SER A 49 13.07 16.77 -9.81
CA SER A 49 13.28 15.42 -10.33
C SER A 49 12.50 14.40 -9.51
N LEU A 50 11.99 13.39 -10.17
CA LEU A 50 11.30 12.25 -9.58
C LEU A 50 12.17 11.01 -9.69
N ILE A 51 12.48 10.37 -8.57
CA ILE A 51 13.12 9.05 -8.54
C ILE A 51 12.08 8.01 -8.16
N ARG A 52 11.74 7.13 -9.09
CA ARG A 52 10.87 5.97 -8.82
C ARG A 52 11.73 4.77 -8.44
N ALA A 53 11.53 4.27 -7.23
CA ALA A 53 12.13 3.03 -6.77
C ALA A 53 11.19 1.85 -7.00
N ARG A 54 11.75 0.71 -7.40
CA ARG A 54 11.01 -0.55 -7.57
C ARG A 54 11.67 -1.66 -6.77
N ASP A 55 10.93 -2.73 -6.55
CA ASP A 55 11.30 -3.96 -5.84
C ASP A 55 11.54 -3.75 -4.35
N SER A 56 12.68 -3.19 -3.95
CA SER A 56 12.98 -3.02 -2.53
C SER A 56 13.89 -1.81 -2.25
N ALA A 57 13.64 -1.19 -1.10
CA ALA A 57 14.50 -0.17 -0.50
C ALA A 57 14.96 -0.69 0.87
N VAL A 58 16.11 -1.35 0.90
CA VAL A 58 16.66 -2.03 2.08
C VAL A 58 18.09 -1.56 2.36
N PHE A 59 18.56 -1.77 3.58
CA PHE A 59 19.88 -1.32 3.99
C PHE A 59 21.00 -1.78 3.04
N SER A 60 20.93 -3.00 2.53
CA SER A 60 21.98 -3.56 1.65
C SER A 60 22.08 -2.85 0.30
N ASN A 61 21.01 -2.22 -0.21
CA ASN A 61 21.03 -1.43 -1.45
C ASN A 61 21.01 0.09 -1.21
N TRP A 62 21.14 0.53 0.04
CA TRP A 62 21.08 1.94 0.39
C TRP A 62 22.20 2.78 -0.23
N ILE A 63 23.43 2.29 -0.26
CA ILE A 63 24.58 3.06 -0.77
C ILE A 63 24.36 3.51 -2.22
N PRO A 64 24.02 2.64 -3.19
CA PRO A 64 23.74 3.09 -4.54
C PRO A 64 22.45 3.95 -4.62
N PHE A 65 21.46 3.71 -3.77
CA PHE A 65 20.26 4.54 -3.70
C PHE A 65 20.59 5.96 -3.25
N ARG A 66 21.32 6.11 -2.15
CA ARG A 66 21.80 7.39 -1.63
C ARG A 66 22.61 8.17 -2.68
N ARG A 67 23.56 7.50 -3.36
CA ARG A 67 24.35 8.16 -4.42
C ARG A 67 23.47 8.76 -5.52
N GLN A 68 22.42 8.09 -5.91
CA GLN A 68 21.49 8.59 -6.91
C GLN A 68 20.73 9.82 -6.40
N ILE A 69 20.25 9.78 -5.15
CA ILE A 69 19.59 10.90 -4.48
C ILE A 69 20.52 12.11 -4.43
N GLU A 70 21.75 11.92 -3.94
CA GLU A 70 22.74 13.00 -3.83
C GLU A 70 23.10 13.56 -5.21
N GLN A 71 23.33 12.72 -6.20
CA GLN A 71 23.70 13.14 -7.55
C GLN A 71 22.59 13.96 -8.23
N VAL A 72 21.36 13.52 -8.15
CA VAL A 72 20.22 14.17 -8.81
C VAL A 72 19.77 15.41 -8.03
N GLY A 73 19.71 15.32 -6.71
CA GLY A 73 19.19 16.41 -5.86
C GLY A 73 20.28 17.40 -5.47
N LEU A 74 21.23 16.99 -4.64
CA LEU A 74 22.20 17.92 -4.02
C LEU A 74 23.24 18.44 -5.02
N VAL A 75 23.79 17.58 -5.89
CA VAL A 75 24.81 17.99 -6.87
C VAL A 75 24.20 18.86 -7.97
N GLN A 76 23.04 18.48 -8.50
CA GLN A 76 22.34 19.24 -9.54
C GLN A 76 21.48 20.38 -8.99
N LYS A 77 21.41 20.55 -7.65
CA LYS A 77 20.61 21.58 -6.97
C LYS A 77 19.14 21.56 -7.39
N ARG A 78 18.51 20.37 -7.34
CA ARG A 78 17.12 20.15 -7.73
C ARG A 78 16.29 19.67 -6.55
N ASN A 79 15.05 20.08 -6.51
CA ASN A 79 14.07 19.46 -5.63
C ASN A 79 13.87 17.99 -6.01
N LEU A 80 13.61 17.14 -5.05
CA LEU A 80 13.53 15.71 -5.27
C LEU A 80 12.26 15.11 -4.70
N ILE A 81 11.60 14.29 -5.51
CA ILE A 81 10.47 13.44 -5.08
C ILE A 81 10.93 12.00 -5.19
N ILE A 82 10.85 11.26 -4.10
CA ILE A 82 11.11 9.82 -4.05
C ILE A 82 9.78 9.09 -4.06
N ASP A 83 9.52 8.34 -5.11
CA ASP A 83 8.31 7.52 -5.24
C ASP A 83 8.62 6.04 -4.91
N LEU A 84 8.12 5.59 -3.77
CA LEU A 84 8.21 4.22 -3.28
C LEU A 84 6.98 3.37 -3.60
N SER A 85 6.05 3.87 -4.42
CA SER A 85 4.82 3.15 -4.76
C SER A 85 5.08 1.82 -5.49
N GLY A 86 6.23 1.67 -6.16
CA GLY A 86 6.67 0.43 -6.82
C GLY A 86 7.43 -0.56 -5.92
N VAL A 87 7.69 -0.18 -4.66
CA VAL A 87 8.52 -0.97 -3.74
C VAL A 87 7.68 -2.00 -2.99
N GLN A 88 8.25 -3.18 -2.77
CA GLN A 88 7.61 -4.29 -2.03
C GLN A 88 7.97 -4.29 -0.54
N LEU A 89 9.19 -3.85 -0.23
CA LEU A 89 9.72 -3.80 1.12
C LEU A 89 10.59 -2.56 1.30
N VAL A 90 10.31 -1.79 2.35
CA VAL A 90 11.17 -0.71 2.85
C VAL A 90 11.56 -1.04 4.28
N ASP A 91 12.85 -1.17 4.57
CA ASP A 91 13.28 -1.43 5.93
C ASP A 91 13.37 -0.14 6.76
N ASP A 92 13.34 -0.30 8.09
CA ASP A 92 13.41 0.77 9.09
C ASP A 92 14.67 1.63 8.93
N SER A 93 15.79 0.99 8.63
CA SER A 93 17.06 1.69 8.41
C SER A 93 17.00 2.65 7.23
N VAL A 94 16.33 2.28 6.14
CA VAL A 94 16.16 3.16 4.97
C VAL A 94 15.22 4.32 5.28
N LEU A 95 14.14 4.08 6.03
CA LEU A 95 13.24 5.17 6.44
C LEU A 95 13.98 6.23 7.26
N GLY A 96 14.79 5.80 8.24
CA GLY A 96 15.63 6.72 9.01
C GLY A 96 16.63 7.49 8.14
N LYS A 97 17.24 6.82 7.15
CA LYS A 97 18.17 7.45 6.22
C LYS A 97 17.51 8.43 5.25
N LEU A 98 16.26 8.19 4.84
CA LEU A 98 15.50 9.14 4.03
C LEU A 98 15.17 10.41 4.83
N GLU A 99 14.92 10.28 6.14
CA GLU A 99 14.72 11.44 7.01
C GLU A 99 16.02 12.27 7.18
N GLU A 100 17.16 11.61 7.40
CA GLU A 100 18.48 12.28 7.39
C GLU A 100 18.72 13.01 6.05
N MET A 101 18.31 12.43 4.92
CA MET A 101 18.43 13.09 3.61
C MET A 101 17.50 14.29 3.49
N ARG A 102 16.30 14.26 4.05
CA ARG A 102 15.38 15.40 4.09
C ARG A 102 16.04 16.58 4.78
N GLU A 103 16.62 16.37 5.96
CA GLU A 103 17.33 17.42 6.69
C GLU A 103 18.49 18.02 5.86
N ALA A 104 19.24 17.16 5.14
CA ALA A 104 20.33 17.63 4.29
C ALA A 104 19.84 18.50 3.12
N PHE A 105 18.69 18.18 2.52
CA PHE A 105 18.07 18.98 1.46
C PHE A 105 17.53 20.31 1.99
N GLU A 106 16.92 20.31 3.16
CA GLU A 106 16.43 21.53 3.81
C GLU A 106 17.56 22.52 4.12
N LEU A 107 18.72 22.03 4.57
CA LEU A 107 19.91 22.86 4.79
C LEU A 107 20.42 23.53 3.51
N GLU A 108 20.21 22.90 2.35
CA GLU A 108 20.56 23.44 1.03
C GLU A 108 19.42 24.27 0.39
N GLY A 109 18.29 24.45 1.10
CA GLY A 109 17.11 25.17 0.61
C GLY A 109 16.37 24.43 -0.50
N LEU A 110 16.49 23.11 -0.57
CA LEU A 110 15.88 22.24 -1.57
C LEU A 110 14.71 21.45 -0.97
N GLY A 111 13.68 21.22 -1.78
CA GLY A 111 12.55 20.37 -1.42
C GLY A 111 12.90 18.88 -1.51
N PHE A 112 12.48 18.10 -0.52
CA PHE A 112 12.59 16.63 -0.51
C PHE A 112 11.27 16.01 -0.03
N ASP A 113 10.64 15.23 -0.90
CA ASP A 113 9.35 14.59 -0.61
C ASP A 113 9.42 13.07 -0.85
N VAL A 114 8.78 12.29 0.00
CA VAL A 114 8.73 10.83 -0.11
C VAL A 114 7.28 10.40 -0.22
N ARG A 115 6.93 9.72 -1.30
CA ARG A 115 5.58 9.28 -1.63
C ARG A 115 5.49 7.76 -1.72
N GLY A 116 4.26 7.24 -1.63
CA GLY A 116 3.98 5.82 -1.82
C GLY A 116 4.14 4.95 -0.57
N LEU A 117 4.50 5.54 0.58
CA LEU A 117 4.57 4.81 1.86
C LEU A 117 3.20 4.35 2.36
N ASP A 118 2.13 5.05 1.99
CA ASP A 118 0.75 4.73 2.40
C ASP A 118 0.27 3.40 1.81
N SER A 119 0.88 2.97 0.72
CA SER A 119 0.61 1.67 0.09
C SER A 119 1.28 0.48 0.79
N LEU A 120 2.12 0.75 1.78
CA LEU A 120 2.89 -0.23 2.53
C LEU A 120 2.37 -0.33 3.97
N ILE A 121 2.20 -1.55 4.46
CA ILE A 121 1.74 -1.80 5.84
C ILE A 121 2.95 -1.87 6.77
N PRO A 122 2.96 -1.09 7.87
CA PRO A 122 4.02 -1.18 8.86
C PRO A 122 3.96 -2.53 9.58
N MET A 123 5.11 -3.10 9.88
CA MET A 123 5.23 -4.38 10.58
C MET A 123 5.21 -4.24 12.12
N SER A 124 5.26 -3.01 12.63
CA SER A 124 5.13 -2.68 14.06
C SER A 124 4.56 -1.27 14.23
N ASP A 125 4.17 -0.91 15.44
CA ASP A 125 3.58 0.40 15.78
C ASP A 125 4.59 1.57 15.75
N SER A 126 5.85 1.31 15.49
CA SER A 126 6.88 2.35 15.38
C SER A 126 6.72 3.14 14.08
N VAL A 127 6.89 4.45 14.14
CA VAL A 127 6.83 5.36 12.98
C VAL A 127 7.85 4.97 11.90
N LEU A 128 9.05 4.54 12.30
CA LEU A 128 10.12 4.07 11.42
C LEU A 128 10.13 2.54 11.24
N SER A 129 9.01 1.86 11.46
CA SER A 129 8.97 0.41 11.28
C SER A 129 9.17 0.00 9.82
N THR A 130 9.82 -1.13 9.61
CA THR A 130 9.87 -1.80 8.31
C THR A 130 8.46 -1.89 7.73
N ARG A 131 8.30 -1.49 6.48
CA ARG A 131 7.02 -1.50 5.76
C ARG A 131 7.06 -2.47 4.61
N LYS A 132 6.00 -3.22 4.45
CA LYS A 132 5.86 -4.24 3.41
C LYS A 132 4.60 -4.01 2.59
N ARG A 133 4.74 -4.18 1.27
CA ARG A 133 3.57 -4.36 0.42
C ARG A 133 3.02 -5.76 0.68
N THR A 134 1.97 -5.83 1.44
CA THR A 134 1.15 -7.03 1.40
C THR A 134 0.29 -6.94 0.13
N LEU A 135 0.01 -8.07 -0.48
CA LEU A 135 -1.22 -8.22 -1.23
C LEU A 135 -2.29 -7.87 -0.20
N GLY A 136 -2.74 -6.59 -0.23
CA GLY A 136 -3.57 -6.05 0.83
C GLY A 136 -4.68 -7.05 1.09
N GLN A 137 -4.96 -7.35 2.35
CA GLN A 137 -6.11 -8.20 2.65
C GLN A 137 -7.31 -7.52 1.99
N MET A 138 -7.74 -8.08 0.88
CA MET A 138 -8.91 -7.61 0.16
C MET A 138 -10.14 -8.20 0.84
N LYS A 139 -11.09 -7.35 1.12
CA LYS A 139 -12.42 -7.78 1.52
C LYS A 139 -13.34 -7.76 0.31
N ARG A 140 -14.13 -8.82 0.17
CA ARG A 140 -15.23 -8.84 -0.77
C ARG A 140 -16.47 -8.36 -0.04
N LEU A 141 -17.02 -7.26 -0.51
CA LEU A 141 -18.33 -6.79 -0.08
C LEU A 141 -19.35 -7.27 -1.09
N THR A 142 -20.40 -7.92 -0.61
CA THR A 142 -21.52 -8.37 -1.40
C THR A 142 -22.75 -7.58 -0.97
N ILE A 143 -23.36 -6.88 -1.91
CA ILE A 143 -24.54 -6.02 -1.66
C ILE A 143 -25.69 -6.55 -2.51
N MET A 144 -26.83 -6.76 -1.89
CA MET A 144 -28.08 -7.09 -2.56
C MET A 144 -28.93 -5.84 -2.59
N ALA A 145 -29.24 -5.34 -3.77
CA ALA A 145 -30.02 -4.12 -3.94
C ALA A 145 -31.06 -4.26 -5.07
N PRO A 146 -32.13 -3.46 -5.05
CA PRO A 146 -33.01 -3.34 -6.21
C PRO A 146 -32.24 -2.89 -7.44
N SER A 147 -32.58 -3.43 -8.62
CA SER A 147 -31.87 -3.08 -9.86
C SER A 147 -31.91 -1.58 -10.20
N ALA A 148 -32.94 -0.88 -9.77
CA ALA A 148 -33.08 0.55 -9.97
C ALA A 148 -32.02 1.42 -9.27
N VAL A 149 -31.40 0.89 -8.20
CA VAL A 149 -30.41 1.60 -7.38
C VAL A 149 -28.98 1.25 -7.77
N ALA A 150 -28.82 0.22 -8.58
CA ALA A 150 -27.49 -0.35 -8.87
C ALA A 150 -26.53 0.66 -9.53
N GLU A 151 -27.00 1.44 -10.49
CA GLU A 151 -26.18 2.42 -11.21
C GLU A 151 -25.69 3.51 -10.26
N HIS A 152 -26.57 4.05 -9.43
CA HIS A 152 -26.19 5.04 -8.42
C HIS A 152 -25.17 4.51 -7.41
N LEU A 153 -25.34 3.27 -6.93
CA LEU A 153 -24.36 2.64 -6.04
C LEU A 153 -22.99 2.46 -6.69
N ILE A 154 -22.97 2.15 -7.98
CA ILE A 154 -21.71 1.97 -8.71
C ILE A 154 -20.98 3.32 -8.84
N GLU A 155 -21.67 4.41 -9.17
CA GLU A 155 -21.09 5.75 -9.25
C GLU A 155 -20.48 6.16 -7.89
N GLU A 156 -21.22 6.01 -6.81
CA GLU A 156 -20.77 6.31 -5.45
C GLU A 156 -19.54 5.46 -5.05
N PHE A 157 -19.45 4.21 -5.49
CA PHE A 157 -18.29 3.36 -5.23
C PHE A 157 -17.04 3.82 -5.98
N PHE A 158 -17.18 4.28 -7.23
CA PHE A 158 -16.06 4.84 -7.98
C PHE A 158 -15.54 6.13 -7.36
N GLU A 159 -16.42 7.02 -6.89
CA GLU A 159 -16.03 8.24 -6.18
C GLU A 159 -15.25 7.93 -4.90
N ARG A 160 -15.58 6.83 -4.22
CA ARG A 160 -14.87 6.34 -3.03
C ARG A 160 -13.65 5.47 -3.33
N GLY A 161 -13.26 5.40 -4.62
CA GLY A 161 -12.03 4.76 -5.08
C GLY A 161 -12.10 3.23 -5.13
N VAL A 162 -13.28 2.66 -5.35
CA VAL A 162 -13.44 1.28 -5.82
C VAL A 162 -13.04 1.23 -7.29
N THR A 163 -12.21 0.27 -7.68
CA THR A 163 -11.64 0.18 -9.03
C THR A 163 -12.36 -0.81 -9.94
N GLY A 164 -13.26 -1.62 -9.39
CA GLY A 164 -13.98 -2.61 -10.15
C GLY A 164 -15.10 -3.28 -9.37
N TYR A 165 -16.08 -3.76 -10.08
CA TYR A 165 -17.24 -4.45 -9.52
C TYR A 165 -17.69 -5.60 -10.43
N THR A 166 -18.48 -6.50 -9.85
CA THR A 166 -19.23 -7.51 -10.60
C THR A 166 -20.70 -7.38 -10.24
N ILE A 167 -21.55 -7.34 -11.24
CA ILE A 167 -23.00 -7.32 -11.06
C ILE A 167 -23.63 -8.61 -11.59
N THR A 168 -24.54 -9.17 -10.81
CA THR A 168 -25.29 -10.37 -11.18
C THR A 168 -26.76 -10.15 -10.92
N GLU A 169 -27.58 -10.34 -11.93
CA GLU A 169 -29.04 -10.31 -11.73
C GLU A 169 -29.48 -11.46 -10.83
N CYS A 170 -30.30 -11.17 -9.88
CA CYS A 170 -30.86 -12.16 -8.96
C CYS A 170 -32.36 -11.96 -8.72
N LYS A 171 -32.99 -12.99 -8.23
CA LYS A 171 -34.37 -12.93 -7.75
C LYS A 171 -34.33 -13.16 -6.25
N GLY A 172 -34.75 -12.18 -5.49
CA GLY A 172 -34.80 -12.25 -4.05
C GLY A 172 -36.23 -11.93 -3.55
N GLY A 173 -36.52 -12.39 -2.36
CA GLY A 173 -37.73 -12.05 -1.62
C GLY A 173 -37.38 -11.93 -0.14
N GLY A 174 -37.91 -10.92 0.53
CA GLY A 174 -37.73 -10.70 1.97
C GLY A 174 -39.06 -10.48 2.66
N ARG A 175 -39.11 -10.62 3.98
CA ARG A 175 -40.25 -10.22 4.80
C ARG A 175 -40.10 -8.75 5.15
N GLU A 176 -40.96 -7.92 4.64
CA GLU A 176 -40.96 -6.49 4.96
C GLU A 176 -41.66 -6.18 6.29
N SER A 177 -42.51 -7.07 6.75
CA SER A 177 -43.17 -6.97 8.04
C SER A 177 -43.73 -8.37 8.46
N ALA A 178 -43.88 -8.60 9.75
CA ALA A 178 -44.40 -9.84 10.29
C ALA A 178 -45.84 -10.20 9.81
N ASN A 179 -46.57 -9.23 9.25
CA ASN A 179 -47.97 -9.38 8.82
C ASN A 179 -48.23 -8.90 7.36
N GLY A 180 -47.20 -8.68 6.54
CA GLY A 180 -47.34 -8.26 5.15
C GLY A 180 -47.45 -9.41 4.17
N PRO A 181 -48.10 -9.26 2.98
CA PRO A 181 -48.07 -10.29 1.95
C PRO A 181 -46.66 -10.57 1.49
N LEU A 182 -46.40 -11.82 1.10
CA LEU A 182 -45.14 -12.23 0.46
C LEU A 182 -44.84 -11.29 -0.70
N LEU A 183 -43.85 -10.45 -0.54
CA LEU A 183 -43.50 -9.47 -1.54
C LEU A 183 -43.21 -10.10 -2.89
N GLN A 184 -43.73 -9.42 -3.90
CA GLN A 184 -43.42 -9.69 -5.30
C GLN A 184 -41.95 -9.91 -5.49
N ARG A 185 -41.58 -10.87 -6.32
CA ARG A 185 -40.21 -11.12 -6.78
C ARG A 185 -39.66 -9.85 -7.41
N ALA A 186 -39.07 -8.98 -6.59
CA ALA A 186 -38.42 -7.80 -7.10
C ALA A 186 -37.17 -8.25 -7.90
N ARG A 187 -36.95 -7.59 -9.02
CA ARG A 187 -35.67 -7.73 -9.71
C ARG A 187 -34.61 -7.08 -8.81
N CYS A 188 -33.71 -7.90 -8.33
CA CYS A 188 -32.58 -7.44 -7.53
C CYS A 188 -31.27 -7.78 -8.25
N VAL A 189 -30.24 -7.08 -7.87
CA VAL A 189 -28.88 -7.33 -8.31
C VAL A 189 -28.00 -7.64 -7.12
N ARG A 190 -27.09 -8.54 -7.34
CA ARG A 190 -25.98 -8.80 -6.44
C ARG A 190 -24.76 -8.06 -6.98
N LEU A 191 -24.31 -7.07 -6.26
CA LEU A 191 -23.13 -6.28 -6.54
C LEU A 191 -21.99 -6.76 -5.66
N GLU A 192 -20.89 -7.19 -6.26
CA GLU A 192 -19.68 -7.62 -5.55
C GLU A 192 -18.55 -6.68 -5.87
N VAL A 193 -17.89 -6.15 -4.82
CA VAL A 193 -16.70 -5.29 -4.94
C VAL A 193 -15.56 -5.82 -4.09
N LEU A 194 -14.36 -5.76 -4.63
CA LEU A 194 -13.13 -6.09 -3.90
C LEU A 194 -12.46 -4.79 -3.47
N VAL A 195 -12.31 -4.62 -2.16
CA VAL A 195 -11.72 -3.43 -1.57
C VAL A 195 -10.62 -3.78 -0.57
N PRO A 196 -9.55 -2.97 -0.50
CA PRO A 196 -8.57 -3.11 0.57
C PRO A 196 -9.25 -3.02 1.94
N THR A 197 -8.77 -3.81 2.91
CA THR A 197 -9.32 -3.82 4.28
C THR A 197 -9.39 -2.42 4.90
N THR A 198 -8.42 -1.56 4.57
CA THR A 198 -8.35 -0.17 5.04
C THR A 198 -9.53 0.69 4.56
N LYS A 199 -10.05 0.44 3.36
CA LYS A 199 -11.19 1.16 2.78
C LYS A 199 -12.53 0.49 3.08
N ALA A 200 -12.52 -0.81 3.43
CA ALA A 200 -13.73 -1.58 3.64
C ALA A 200 -14.60 -1.04 4.79
N ALA A 201 -13.98 -0.58 5.87
CA ALA A 201 -14.70 -0.03 7.02
C ALA A 201 -15.47 1.25 6.65
N ALA A 202 -14.82 2.18 5.95
CA ALA A 202 -15.44 3.43 5.50
C ALA A 202 -16.58 3.16 4.50
N LEU A 203 -16.39 2.19 3.60
CA LEU A 203 -17.43 1.83 2.62
C LEU A 203 -18.63 1.14 3.29
N ILE A 204 -18.41 0.30 4.30
CA ILE A 204 -19.49 -0.30 5.09
C ILE A 204 -20.27 0.76 5.87
N GLU A 205 -19.58 1.75 6.44
CA GLU A 205 -20.24 2.84 7.18
C GLU A 205 -21.10 3.69 6.25
N PHE A 206 -20.59 4.06 5.08
CA PHE A 206 -21.38 4.72 4.03
C PHE A 206 -22.64 3.93 3.68
N LEU A 207 -22.49 2.63 3.41
CA LEU A 207 -23.63 1.77 3.08
C LEU A 207 -24.66 1.70 4.20
N ARG A 208 -24.21 1.71 5.47
CA ARG A 208 -25.08 1.69 6.63
C ARG A 208 -25.81 3.02 6.87
N SER A 209 -25.11 4.14 6.69
CA SER A 209 -25.66 5.45 7.00
C SER A 209 -26.55 6.01 5.89
N GLU A 210 -26.18 5.77 4.63
CA GLU A 210 -26.83 6.41 3.49
C GLU A 210 -27.68 5.45 2.66
N VAL A 211 -27.22 4.21 2.44
CA VAL A 211 -27.88 3.31 1.50
C VAL A 211 -28.95 2.42 2.17
N LEU A 212 -28.62 1.81 3.30
CA LEU A 212 -29.58 0.89 3.98
C LEU A 212 -30.88 1.55 4.43
N PRO A 213 -30.87 2.80 4.95
CA PRO A 213 -32.09 3.46 5.35
C PRO A 213 -33.00 3.82 4.16
N GLU A 214 -32.41 4.09 3.01
CA GLU A 214 -33.13 4.61 1.84
C GLU A 214 -33.62 3.51 0.89
N PHE A 215 -32.90 2.40 0.76
CA PHE A 215 -33.09 1.48 -0.36
C PHE A 215 -33.32 0.02 0.01
N MET A 216 -33.58 -0.33 1.25
CA MET A 216 -33.79 -1.73 1.69
C MET A 216 -32.72 -2.69 1.17
N ALA A 217 -31.47 -2.27 1.15
CA ALA A 217 -30.35 -3.08 0.72
C ALA A 217 -29.87 -4.02 1.83
N THR A 218 -29.28 -5.17 1.49
CA THR A 218 -28.64 -6.08 2.43
C THR A 218 -27.15 -6.19 2.12
N ILE A 219 -26.30 -6.08 3.15
CA ILE A 219 -24.86 -6.17 3.04
C ILE A 219 -24.38 -7.49 3.68
N CYS A 220 -23.53 -8.22 3.00
CA CYS A 220 -22.87 -9.44 3.48
C CYS A 220 -21.35 -9.38 3.35
#